data_34ee72f9a5ca80592755658938ee32f9
#
_entry.id   34ee72f9a5ca80592755658938ee32f9
#
_cell.length_a   1.000
_cell.length_b   1.000
_cell.length_c   1.000
_cell.angle_alpha   90.00
_cell.angle_beta   90.00
_cell.angle_gamma   90.00
#
_symmetry.space_group_name_H-M   'P 1'
#
loop_
_entity.id
_entity.type
_entity.pdbx_description
1 polymer ?
#
loop_
_entity_poly.entity_id
_entity_poly.type
_entity_poly.pdbx_seq_one_letter_code
_entity_poly.pdbx_strand_id
1 'polypeptide(L)'
;WESKGGEYSYRLHVGDTSYDVSATSDKVVLQRIAPFSDRSIKYRVEVLKDGNVLSESKTRRLSWLSGKKLKKFEDDLIAIKQYDTDGFLMAGILTDHKLLVPAMQTYESFFSKNDDDEDINDLRPFIIEVYARLKLESLQEEATKTYQANL
;
A
#
# COMPACT_ATOMS: atom_id res chain seq x y z
N TRP A 1 -5.47 -4.06 -3.84
CA TRP A 1 -6.84 -4.58 -3.61
C TRP A 1 -6.81 -5.83 -2.75
N GLU A 2 -7.91 -6.14 -2.10
CA GLU A 2 -8.09 -7.40 -1.39
C GLU A 2 -8.57 -8.48 -2.35
N SER A 3 -7.99 -9.68 -2.24
CA SER A 3 -8.43 -10.84 -3.04
C SER A 3 -9.81 -11.31 -2.58
N LYS A 4 -10.65 -11.69 -3.55
CA LYS A 4 -11.99 -12.26 -3.29
C LYS A 4 -12.00 -13.77 -3.13
N GLY A 5 -10.83 -14.41 -3.17
CA GLY A 5 -10.67 -15.86 -3.04
C GLY A 5 -10.18 -16.53 -4.32
N GLY A 6 -9.79 -17.81 -4.20
CA GLY A 6 -9.07 -18.56 -5.24
C GLY A 6 -9.88 -18.91 -6.50
N GLU A 7 -11.20 -18.68 -6.50
CA GLU A 7 -12.05 -18.89 -7.67
C GLU A 7 -12.09 -17.71 -8.64
N TYR A 8 -11.44 -16.58 -8.27
CA TYR A 8 -11.37 -15.38 -9.07
C TYR A 8 -9.95 -15.14 -9.59
N SER A 9 -9.84 -14.64 -10.79
CA SER A 9 -8.62 -14.08 -11.35
C SER A 9 -8.79 -12.58 -11.58
N TYR A 10 -7.67 -11.90 -11.79
CA TYR A 10 -7.68 -10.45 -11.95
C TYR A 10 -6.95 -10.05 -13.23
N ARG A 11 -7.42 -8.98 -13.85
CA ARG A 11 -6.69 -8.32 -14.94
C ARG A 11 -6.46 -6.88 -14.57
N LEU A 12 -5.18 -6.51 -14.50
CA LEU A 12 -4.74 -5.14 -14.24
C LEU A 12 -4.48 -4.42 -15.57
N HIS A 13 -5.20 -3.36 -15.81
CA HIS A 13 -4.96 -2.45 -16.93
C HIS A 13 -4.12 -1.28 -16.43
N VAL A 14 -3.00 -0.97 -17.12
CA VAL A 14 -2.12 0.16 -16.81
C VAL A 14 -1.81 0.88 -18.11
N GLY A 15 -2.35 2.08 -18.29
CA GLY A 15 -2.32 2.76 -19.59
C GLY A 15 -2.97 1.87 -20.65
N ASP A 16 -2.23 1.60 -21.71
CA ASP A 16 -2.68 0.76 -22.85
C ASP A 16 -2.28 -0.72 -22.71
N THR A 17 -1.69 -1.12 -21.58
CA THR A 17 -1.22 -2.50 -21.35
C THR A 17 -2.07 -3.19 -20.30
N SER A 18 -2.29 -4.50 -20.51
CA SER A 18 -3.03 -5.36 -19.58
C SER A 18 -2.15 -6.50 -19.08
N TYR A 19 -2.33 -6.85 -17.79
CA TYR A 19 -1.58 -7.91 -17.11
C TYR A 19 -2.58 -8.84 -16.41
N ASP A 20 -2.53 -10.13 -16.73
CA ASP A 20 -3.31 -11.13 -16.00
C ASP A 20 -2.59 -11.48 -14.69
N VAL A 21 -3.35 -11.52 -13.61
CA VAL A 21 -2.86 -11.74 -12.26
C VAL A 21 -3.55 -12.95 -11.67
N SER A 22 -2.78 -13.85 -11.07
CA SER A 22 -3.32 -15.08 -10.51
C SER A 22 -4.25 -14.80 -9.32
N ALA A 23 -5.18 -15.72 -9.11
CA ALA A 23 -6.19 -15.67 -8.04
C ALA A 23 -5.60 -15.53 -6.61
N THR A 24 -4.40 -16.04 -6.41
CA THR A 24 -3.72 -16.07 -5.11
C THR A 24 -2.88 -14.83 -4.81
N SER A 25 -2.76 -13.91 -5.78
CA SER A 25 -1.97 -12.69 -5.59
C SER A 25 -2.85 -11.56 -5.09
N ASP A 26 -2.69 -11.17 -3.86
CA ASP A 26 -3.20 -9.93 -3.28
C ASP A 26 -2.32 -8.71 -3.61
N LYS A 27 -1.13 -8.96 -4.15
CA LYS A 27 -0.14 -7.95 -4.54
C LYS A 27 0.35 -8.20 -5.97
N VAL A 28 0.22 -7.19 -6.82
CA VAL A 28 0.91 -7.15 -8.10
C VAL A 28 2.08 -6.18 -7.98
N VAL A 29 3.29 -6.74 -7.95
CA VAL A 29 4.50 -5.93 -8.06
C VAL A 29 4.83 -5.82 -9.53
N LEU A 30 4.50 -4.70 -10.14
CA LEU A 30 4.87 -4.37 -11.50
C LEU A 30 6.33 -3.88 -11.50
N GLN A 31 7.28 -4.80 -11.41
CA GLN A 31 8.71 -4.46 -11.28
C GLN A 31 9.32 -3.83 -12.53
N ARG A 32 8.62 -3.66 -13.62
CA ARG A 32 9.17 -3.08 -14.87
C ARG A 32 8.11 -2.33 -15.69
N ILE A 33 7.36 -1.47 -15.07
CA ILE A 33 6.69 -0.43 -15.83
C ILE A 33 7.69 0.73 -15.92
N ALA A 34 8.68 0.64 -16.77
CA ALA A 34 9.70 1.67 -16.91
C ALA A 34 9.77 2.18 -18.33
N PRO A 35 10.36 3.37 -18.47
CA PRO A 35 10.05 4.57 -17.72
C PRO A 35 8.83 5.24 -18.34
N PHE A 36 7.83 5.54 -17.55
CA PHE A 36 6.74 6.38 -18.03
C PHE A 36 7.31 7.78 -18.26
N SER A 37 7.15 8.30 -19.46
CA SER A 37 7.46 9.70 -19.80
C SER A 37 6.56 10.67 -19.03
N ASP A 38 5.38 10.23 -18.65
CA ASP A 38 4.36 11.03 -17.98
C ASP A 38 4.46 10.90 -16.45
N ARG A 39 4.12 11.99 -15.74
CA ARG A 39 4.15 12.03 -14.26
C ARG A 39 3.08 11.18 -13.60
N SER A 40 2.17 10.59 -14.36
CA SER A 40 1.11 9.72 -13.84
C SER A 40 0.56 8.81 -14.92
N ILE A 41 0.03 7.67 -14.51
CA ILE A 41 -0.63 6.71 -15.39
C ILE A 41 -1.98 6.31 -14.80
N LYS A 42 -2.95 6.04 -15.66
CA LYS A 42 -4.26 5.52 -15.26
C LYS A 42 -4.18 4.00 -15.13
N TYR A 43 -4.88 3.46 -14.14
CA TYR A 43 -5.03 2.02 -13.98
C TYR A 43 -6.45 1.66 -13.52
N ARG A 44 -6.87 0.42 -13.80
CA ARG A 44 -8.08 -0.22 -13.29
C ARG A 44 -7.85 -1.72 -13.18
N VAL A 45 -8.66 -2.37 -12.36
CA VAL A 45 -8.61 -3.82 -12.14
C VAL A 45 -9.94 -4.43 -12.52
N GLU A 46 -9.92 -5.50 -13.30
CA GLU A 46 -11.07 -6.35 -13.57
C GLU A 46 -11.01 -7.60 -12.68
N VAL A 47 -12.15 -8.04 -12.19
CA VAL A 47 -12.33 -9.32 -11.52
C VAL A 47 -12.95 -10.27 -12.53
N LEU A 48 -12.32 -11.42 -12.73
CA LEU A 48 -12.77 -12.44 -13.66
C LEU A 48 -13.15 -13.72 -12.91
N LYS A 49 -14.18 -14.40 -13.41
CA LYS A 49 -14.55 -15.77 -13.04
C LYS A 49 -14.76 -16.56 -14.32
N ASP A 50 -14.10 -17.72 -14.42
CA ASP A 50 -14.17 -18.58 -15.61
C ASP A 50 -13.90 -17.84 -16.93
N GLY A 51 -12.94 -16.87 -16.88
CA GLY A 51 -12.55 -16.04 -18.02
C GLY A 51 -13.51 -14.87 -18.34
N ASN A 52 -14.63 -14.75 -17.65
CA ASN A 52 -15.60 -13.68 -17.86
C ASN A 52 -15.39 -12.54 -16.84
N VAL A 53 -15.48 -11.29 -17.31
CA VAL A 53 -15.43 -10.11 -16.44
C VAL A 53 -16.71 -10.02 -15.63
N LEU A 54 -16.58 -10.13 -14.30
CA LEU A 54 -17.70 -9.97 -13.37
C LEU A 54 -17.88 -8.54 -12.89
N SER A 55 -16.77 -7.86 -12.65
CA SER A 55 -16.77 -6.48 -12.18
C SER A 55 -15.45 -5.80 -12.53
N GLU A 56 -15.48 -4.48 -12.53
CA GLU A 56 -14.27 -3.66 -12.69
C GLU A 56 -14.19 -2.56 -11.64
N SER A 57 -13.00 -2.17 -11.27
CA SER A 57 -12.78 -1.02 -10.42
C SER A 57 -12.98 0.28 -11.18
N LYS A 58 -13.26 1.37 -10.47
CA LYS A 58 -13.14 2.70 -11.06
C LYS A 58 -11.71 2.91 -11.53
N THR A 59 -11.54 3.60 -12.66
CA THR A 59 -10.22 4.03 -13.12
C THR A 59 -9.58 4.96 -12.08
N ARG A 60 -8.37 4.63 -11.66
CA ARG A 60 -7.57 5.40 -10.73
C ARG A 60 -6.31 5.91 -11.42
N ARG A 61 -5.61 6.81 -10.75
CA ARG A 61 -4.35 7.36 -11.24
C ARG A 61 -3.23 6.99 -10.28
N LEU A 62 -2.16 6.41 -10.82
CA LEU A 62 -0.89 6.25 -10.16
C LEU A 62 0.00 7.44 -10.53
N SER A 63 0.59 8.10 -9.55
CA SER A 63 1.49 9.23 -9.74
C SER A 63 2.75 9.00 -8.93
N TRP A 64 3.88 9.53 -9.42
CA TRP A 64 5.14 9.48 -8.69
C TRP A 64 5.60 10.88 -8.29
N LEU A 65 6.44 10.90 -7.28
CA LEU A 65 7.06 12.13 -6.80
C LEU A 65 8.02 12.68 -7.86
N SER A 66 8.01 13.98 -8.04
CA SER A 66 8.92 14.65 -8.98
C SER A 66 9.18 16.10 -8.55
N GLY A 67 10.29 16.66 -9.00
CA GLY A 67 10.65 18.06 -8.76
C GLY A 67 10.67 18.41 -7.26
N LYS A 68 10.04 19.50 -6.87
CA LYS A 68 10.03 19.99 -5.47
C LYS A 68 9.47 18.97 -4.47
N LYS A 69 8.49 18.14 -4.86
CA LYS A 69 7.92 17.12 -3.98
C LYS A 69 8.90 15.98 -3.71
N LEU A 70 9.64 15.55 -4.75
CA LEU A 70 10.69 14.53 -4.58
C LEU A 70 11.80 15.07 -3.69
N LYS A 71 12.27 16.28 -3.95
CA LYS A 71 13.32 16.92 -3.12
C LYS A 71 12.89 17.01 -1.65
N LYS A 72 11.66 17.48 -1.38
CA LYS A 72 11.15 17.56 -0.01
C LYS A 72 11.14 16.18 0.65
N PHE A 73 10.69 15.14 -0.04
CA PHE A 73 10.70 13.78 0.45
C PHE A 73 12.12 13.29 0.80
N GLU A 74 13.10 13.56 -0.09
CA GLU A 74 14.51 13.22 0.15
C GLU A 74 15.08 13.97 1.37
N ASP A 75 14.77 15.26 1.51
CA ASP A 75 15.19 16.09 2.65
C ASP A 75 14.58 15.54 3.97
N ASP A 76 13.30 15.18 3.98
CA ASP A 76 12.61 14.60 5.15
C ASP A 76 13.22 13.25 5.53
N LEU A 77 13.58 12.38 4.56
CA LEU A 77 14.27 11.11 4.83
C LEU A 77 15.67 11.31 5.42
N ILE A 78 16.41 12.30 4.93
CA ILE A 78 17.74 12.63 5.49
C ILE A 78 17.61 13.08 6.94
N ALA A 79 16.59 13.89 7.25
CA ALA A 79 16.37 14.43 8.60
C ALA A 79 16.13 13.34 9.66
N ILE A 80 15.46 12.22 9.30
CA ILE A 80 15.17 11.14 10.25
C ILE A 80 16.24 10.06 10.31
N LYS A 81 17.16 10.00 9.34
CA LYS A 81 18.09 8.87 9.14
C LYS A 81 18.84 8.41 10.39
N GLN A 82 19.17 9.35 11.27
CA GLN A 82 19.91 9.03 12.50
C GLN A 82 19.02 8.64 13.69
N TYR A 83 17.71 8.86 13.58
CA TYR A 83 16.73 8.61 14.65
C TYR A 83 15.84 7.41 14.37
N ASP A 84 15.67 7.05 13.09
CA ASP A 84 14.77 5.98 12.65
C ASP A 84 15.54 4.66 12.57
N THR A 85 15.56 3.92 13.67
CA THR A 85 16.27 2.64 13.76
C THR A 85 15.45 1.44 13.34
N ASP A 86 14.12 1.57 13.34
CA ASP A 86 13.16 0.49 13.15
C ASP A 86 12.20 0.70 11.97
N GLY A 87 12.20 1.88 11.38
CA GLY A 87 11.40 2.25 10.21
C GLY A 87 10.07 2.91 10.53
N PHE A 88 9.72 3.16 11.81
CA PHE A 88 8.46 3.80 12.15
C PHE A 88 8.36 5.23 11.63
N LEU A 89 9.39 6.04 11.84
CA LEU A 89 9.43 7.42 11.33
C LEU A 89 9.42 7.46 9.80
N MET A 90 10.11 6.53 9.15
CA MET A 90 10.09 6.34 7.69
C MET A 90 8.65 6.12 7.21
N ALA A 91 7.89 5.23 7.85
CA ALA A 91 6.50 4.96 7.50
C ALA A 91 5.63 6.22 7.65
N GLY A 92 5.86 7.04 8.67
CA GLY A 92 5.20 8.33 8.85
C GLY A 92 5.47 9.29 7.69
N ILE A 93 6.74 9.48 7.31
CA ILE A 93 7.12 10.32 6.16
C ILE A 93 6.49 9.81 4.85
N LEU A 94 6.51 8.49 4.61
CA LEU A 94 5.85 7.90 3.45
C LEU A 94 4.36 8.22 3.43
N THR A 95 3.70 8.18 4.61
CA THR A 95 2.28 8.51 4.76
C THR A 95 1.99 9.97 4.44
N ASP A 96 2.80 10.89 4.93
CA ASP A 96 2.68 12.34 4.69
C ASP A 96 2.86 12.68 3.21
N HIS A 97 3.76 12.00 2.54
CA HIS A 97 3.98 12.13 1.11
C HIS A 97 2.99 11.33 0.25
N LYS A 98 1.97 10.70 0.86
CA LYS A 98 0.92 9.89 0.20
C LYS A 98 1.46 8.65 -0.54
N LEU A 99 2.59 8.16 -0.13
CA LEU A 99 3.19 6.91 -0.59
C LEU A 99 2.65 5.75 0.27
N LEU A 100 1.31 5.54 0.19
CA LEU A 100 0.58 4.71 1.17
C LEU A 100 0.96 3.24 1.12
N VAL A 101 1.26 2.67 -0.05
CA VAL A 101 1.64 1.25 -0.15
C VAL A 101 3.02 1.00 0.48
N PRO A 102 4.09 1.76 0.15
CA PRO A 102 5.34 1.66 0.89
C PRO A 102 5.19 1.95 2.40
N ALA A 103 4.36 2.93 2.79
CA ALA A 103 4.08 3.21 4.20
C ALA A 103 3.49 2.00 4.92
N MET A 104 2.46 1.37 4.33
CA MET A 104 1.84 0.15 4.85
C MET A 104 2.89 -0.95 5.07
N GLN A 105 3.69 -1.25 4.04
CA GLN A 105 4.72 -2.30 4.12
C GLN A 105 5.77 -2.01 5.20
N THR A 106 6.14 -0.74 5.38
CA THR A 106 7.10 -0.34 6.40
C THR A 106 6.50 -0.46 7.80
N TYR A 107 5.24 -0.05 8.01
CA TYR A 107 4.53 -0.27 9.27
C TYR A 107 4.33 -1.76 9.57
N GLU A 108 3.90 -2.57 8.60
CA GLU A 108 3.76 -4.03 8.78
C GLU A 108 5.09 -4.66 9.24
N SER A 109 6.21 -4.26 8.62
CA SER A 109 7.53 -4.71 9.02
C SER A 109 7.91 -4.25 10.43
N PHE A 110 7.58 -3.00 10.80
CA PHE A 110 7.81 -2.47 12.13
C PHE A 110 7.03 -3.25 13.19
N PHE A 111 5.72 -3.42 13.03
CA PHE A 111 4.89 -4.16 13.98
C PHE A 111 5.27 -5.63 14.09
N SER A 112 5.66 -6.28 12.99
CA SER A 112 6.13 -7.68 13.01
C SER A 112 7.43 -7.87 13.78
N LYS A 113 8.31 -6.86 13.81
CA LYS A 113 9.60 -6.95 14.52
C LYS A 113 9.50 -6.61 16.01
N ASN A 114 8.49 -5.89 16.41
CA ASN A 114 8.31 -5.36 17.76
C ASN A 114 7.04 -5.89 18.43
N ASP A 115 6.57 -7.08 18.02
CA ASP A 115 5.29 -7.64 18.50
C ASP A 115 5.29 -7.96 20.01
N ASP A 116 6.47 -8.15 20.61
CA ASP A 116 6.65 -8.41 22.03
C ASP A 116 6.69 -7.13 22.90
N ASP A 117 6.66 -5.93 22.31
CA ASP A 117 6.73 -4.66 23.03
C ASP A 117 5.33 -4.22 23.49
N GLU A 118 5.13 -4.10 24.82
CA GLU A 118 3.85 -3.71 25.42
C GLU A 118 3.37 -2.31 24.94
N ASP A 119 4.31 -1.39 24.70
CA ASP A 119 4.01 -0.01 24.28
C ASP A 119 3.66 0.09 22.78
N ILE A 120 3.89 -0.99 22.01
CA ILE A 120 3.68 -0.98 20.56
C ILE A 120 2.22 -0.72 20.18
N ASN A 121 1.29 -1.09 21.06
CA ASN A 121 -0.14 -0.96 20.80
C ASN A 121 -0.56 0.50 20.56
N ASP A 122 0.04 1.45 21.27
CA ASP A 122 -0.25 2.87 21.13
C ASP A 122 0.07 3.43 19.73
N LEU A 123 0.92 2.73 18.99
CA LEU A 123 1.33 3.10 17.63
C LEU A 123 0.44 2.48 16.55
N ARG A 124 -0.44 1.51 16.86
CA ARG A 124 -1.32 0.85 15.87
C ARG A 124 -2.29 1.79 15.14
N PRO A 125 -2.79 2.89 15.73
CA PRO A 125 -3.63 3.84 15.00
C PRO A 125 -3.03 4.35 13.69
N PHE A 126 -1.71 4.44 13.59
CA PHE A 126 -1.02 4.90 12.36
C PHE A 126 -1.20 3.93 11.20
N ILE A 127 -1.04 2.62 11.41
CA ILE A 127 -1.25 1.63 10.35
C ILE A 127 -2.74 1.48 10.03
N ILE A 128 -3.62 1.57 11.03
CA ILE A 128 -5.09 1.55 10.84
C ILE A 128 -5.52 2.67 9.91
N GLU A 129 -4.99 3.89 10.08
CA GLU A 129 -5.24 5.01 9.18
C GLU A 129 -4.78 4.71 7.75
N VAL A 130 -3.59 4.11 7.58
CA VAL A 130 -3.06 3.75 6.26
C VAL A 130 -3.97 2.72 5.58
N TYR A 131 -4.42 1.69 6.28
CA TYR A 131 -5.37 0.70 5.75
C TYR A 131 -6.69 1.36 5.33
N ALA A 132 -7.24 2.25 6.15
CA ALA A 132 -8.46 3.00 5.83
C ALA A 132 -8.29 3.83 4.54
N ARG A 133 -7.17 4.53 4.39
CA ARG A 133 -6.85 5.33 3.20
C ARG A 133 -6.65 4.49 1.95
N LEU A 134 -6.11 3.28 2.10
CA LEU A 134 -5.98 2.29 1.02
C LEU A 134 -7.27 1.54 0.73
N LYS A 135 -8.29 1.65 1.62
CA LYS A 135 -9.57 0.92 1.59
C LYS A 135 -9.37 -0.60 1.66
N LEU A 136 -8.50 -1.03 2.55
CA LEU A 136 -8.24 -2.41 2.90
C LEU A 136 -9.04 -2.75 4.16
N GLU A 137 -10.36 -2.94 3.98
CA GLU A 137 -11.33 -3.03 5.06
C GLU A 137 -11.05 -4.19 6.01
N SER A 138 -10.69 -5.37 5.49
CA SER A 138 -10.37 -6.55 6.30
C SER A 138 -9.15 -6.31 7.19
N LEU A 139 -8.07 -5.73 6.65
CA LEU A 139 -6.86 -5.44 7.41
C LEU A 139 -7.09 -4.32 8.44
N GLN A 140 -7.89 -3.31 8.08
CA GLN A 140 -8.27 -2.25 8.99
C GLN A 140 -9.06 -2.81 10.19
N GLU A 141 -10.04 -3.69 9.93
CA GLU A 141 -10.88 -4.29 10.98
C GLU A 141 -10.04 -5.17 11.90
N GLU A 142 -9.15 -6.01 11.36
CA GLU A 142 -8.24 -6.87 12.14
C GLU A 142 -7.31 -6.03 13.03
N ALA A 143 -6.64 -5.03 12.47
CA ALA A 143 -5.76 -4.14 13.23
C ALA A 143 -6.51 -3.35 14.31
N THR A 144 -7.75 -2.93 14.04
CA THR A 144 -8.59 -2.25 15.02
C THR A 144 -8.99 -3.17 16.18
N LYS A 145 -9.36 -4.43 15.90
CA LYS A 145 -9.65 -5.43 16.94
C LYS A 145 -8.43 -5.68 17.83
N THR A 146 -7.25 -5.84 17.23
CA THR A 146 -6.00 -6.02 17.97
C THR A 146 -5.71 -4.81 18.86
N TYR A 147 -5.85 -3.59 18.35
CA TYR A 147 -5.69 -2.37 19.13
C TYR A 147 -6.62 -2.31 20.33
N GLN A 148 -7.92 -2.59 20.12
CA GLN A 148 -8.93 -2.55 21.18
C GLN A 148 -8.77 -3.64 22.24
N ALA A 149 -8.25 -4.82 21.86
CA ALA A 149 -8.04 -5.94 22.79
C ALA A 149 -6.86 -5.69 23.76
N ASN A 150 -5.97 -4.74 23.45
CA ASN A 150 -4.77 -4.42 24.22
C ASN A 150 -4.83 -3.00 24.84
N LEU A 151 -6.02 -2.39 24.91
CA LEU A 151 -6.29 -1.18 25.70
C LEU A 151 -6.60 -1.53 27.16
#